data_e505b8a2aa5bb7ec3dfe27af90feb1bb
#
_entry.id   e505b8a2aa5bb7ec3dfe27af90feb1bb
#
_cell.length_a   1.000
_cell.length_b   1.000
_cell.length_c   1.000
_cell.angle_alpha   90.00
_cell.angle_beta   90.00
_cell.angle_gamma   90.00
#
_symmetry.space_group_name_H-M   'P 1'
#
loop_
_entity.id
_entity.type
_entity.pdbx_description
1 polymer ?
#
loop_
_entity_poly.entity_id
_entity_poly.type
_entity_poly.pdbx_seq_one_letter_code
_entity_poly.pdbx_strand_id
1 'polypeptide(L)'
;MTHFSDGVRAGRNFANNGTASLPGVFLSPINVYDIVPATLSATAVAAAQAVAAAGNLTINGASATAGVATLDVPRCVSIVSSNAGDTTQIATVTGTDTYGIPMSEAITFNGVTTVSGQKAFKTVTRVAISAALTGNASVGSTDAFGLPIRANTRNYVLTAWNGAFVTTGTFTAADATTPATTTTDDVRGTYLVPDAANGTKRLTLWVFVLDDDTQVGLYGVTQA
;
A
#
# COMPACT_ATOMS: atom_id res chain seq x y z
N MET A 1 -43.65 -0.51 -6.09
CA MET A 1 -42.93 -0.39 -4.78
C MET A 1 -41.61 -1.17 -4.77
N THR A 2 -41.01 -1.34 -5.92
CA THR A 2 -39.77 -2.11 -6.12
C THR A 2 -38.52 -1.23 -6.15
N HIS A 3 -38.69 0.07 -6.20
CA HIS A 3 -37.59 0.96 -6.57
C HIS A 3 -36.72 1.41 -5.41
N PHE A 4 -37.20 1.31 -4.18
CA PHE A 4 -36.37 1.71 -3.05
C PHE A 4 -35.20 0.74 -2.83
N SER A 5 -35.44 -0.54 -3.03
CA SER A 5 -34.37 -1.53 -2.93
C SER A 5 -33.38 -1.46 -4.10
N ASP A 6 -33.84 -1.10 -5.28
CA ASP A 6 -32.98 -0.97 -6.45
C ASP A 6 -32.17 0.33 -6.40
N GLY A 7 -32.76 1.41 -5.92
CA GLY A 7 -32.05 2.66 -5.69
C GLY A 7 -30.99 2.56 -4.62
N VAL A 8 -31.29 1.83 -3.54
CA VAL A 8 -30.31 1.58 -2.47
C VAL A 8 -29.21 0.62 -2.90
N ARG A 9 -29.55 -0.40 -3.71
CA ARG A 9 -28.60 -1.38 -4.19
C ARG A 9 -27.58 -0.82 -5.15
N ALA A 10 -28.00 0.16 -5.93
CA ALA A 10 -27.13 0.76 -6.92
C ALA A 10 -26.68 2.17 -6.54
N GLY A 11 -26.76 2.61 -5.31
CA GLY A 11 -26.41 3.97 -4.84
C GLY A 11 -26.31 5.06 -5.92
N ARG A 12 -25.82 4.66 -7.07
CA ARG A 12 -25.68 5.40 -8.32
C ARG A 12 -26.99 5.65 -9.05
N ASN A 13 -27.88 4.65 -9.07
CA ASN A 13 -29.12 4.74 -9.84
C ASN A 13 -30.06 5.81 -9.29
N PHE A 14 -29.95 6.11 -8.01
CA PHE A 14 -30.73 7.17 -7.41
C PHE A 14 -30.29 8.56 -7.91
N ALA A 15 -28.99 8.75 -8.06
CA ALA A 15 -28.42 9.99 -8.58
C ALA A 15 -28.49 10.07 -10.11
N ASN A 16 -28.31 8.94 -10.81
CA ASN A 16 -28.27 8.90 -12.26
C ASN A 16 -29.64 8.79 -12.93
N ASN A 17 -30.68 8.49 -12.16
CA ASN A 17 -32.00 8.27 -12.73
C ASN A 17 -32.76 9.55 -13.02
N GLY A 18 -32.11 10.72 -12.93
CA GLY A 18 -32.73 12.02 -13.23
C GLY A 18 -33.92 12.37 -12.36
N THR A 19 -34.34 11.45 -11.50
CA THR A 19 -35.49 11.60 -10.59
C THR A 19 -35.08 12.05 -9.21
N ALA A 20 -33.78 12.03 -8.90
CA ALA A 20 -33.27 12.65 -7.69
C ALA A 20 -33.29 14.16 -7.89
N SER A 21 -34.40 14.74 -7.61
CA SER A 21 -34.57 16.18 -7.63
C SER A 21 -33.94 16.89 -6.43
N LEU A 22 -32.99 16.27 -5.76
CA LEU A 22 -32.21 16.87 -4.69
C LEU A 22 -30.86 17.32 -5.27
N PRO A 23 -30.73 18.58 -5.68
CA PRO A 23 -29.46 19.09 -6.19
C PRO A 23 -28.36 18.93 -5.14
N GLY A 24 -27.22 18.35 -5.52
CA GLY A 24 -26.07 18.19 -4.65
C GLY A 24 -26.13 16.99 -3.70
N VAL A 25 -27.12 16.10 -3.80
CA VAL A 25 -27.12 14.83 -3.07
C VAL A 25 -26.60 13.71 -3.97
N PHE A 26 -25.45 13.18 -3.62
CA PHE A 26 -24.86 12.04 -4.29
C PHE A 26 -24.86 10.85 -3.32
N LEU A 27 -25.42 9.74 -3.75
CA LEU A 27 -25.30 8.47 -3.04
C LEU A 27 -24.13 7.70 -3.64
N SER A 28 -23.05 7.63 -2.91
CA SER A 28 -21.86 6.88 -3.28
C SER A 28 -21.70 5.65 -2.39
N PRO A 29 -21.33 4.48 -2.94
CA PRO A 29 -20.96 3.33 -2.13
C PRO A 29 -19.78 3.69 -1.22
N ILE A 30 -19.84 3.22 0.02
CA ILE A 30 -18.76 3.36 0.99
C ILE A 30 -18.15 1.98 1.18
N ASN A 31 -16.86 1.87 0.94
CA ASN A 31 -16.10 0.69 1.31
C ASN A 31 -15.46 0.90 2.67
N VAL A 32 -15.69 -0.04 3.58
CA VAL A 32 -15.08 -0.04 4.90
C VAL A 32 -13.91 -1.01 4.88
N TYR A 33 -12.73 -0.50 5.16
CA TYR A 33 -11.52 -1.28 5.35
C TYR A 33 -11.11 -1.21 6.81
N ASP A 34 -11.07 -2.36 7.47
CA ASP A 34 -10.88 -2.48 8.91
C ASP A 34 -9.79 -3.51 9.21
N ILE A 35 -8.69 -3.06 9.79
CA ILE A 35 -7.53 -3.90 10.08
C ILE A 35 -6.94 -3.61 11.46
N VAL A 36 -6.29 -4.62 12.04
CA VAL A 36 -5.46 -4.50 13.25
C VAL A 36 -4.04 -4.92 12.87
N PRO A 37 -3.22 -3.97 12.40
CA PRO A 37 -1.89 -4.30 11.90
C PRO A 37 -0.92 -4.64 13.05
N ALA A 38 -0.10 -5.67 12.84
CA ALA A 38 0.97 -6.01 13.74
C ALA A 38 2.02 -4.88 13.82
N THR A 39 2.85 -4.90 14.85
CA THR A 39 4.04 -4.04 14.93
C THR A 39 4.91 -4.24 13.70
N LEU A 40 5.40 -3.14 13.12
CA LEU A 40 6.36 -3.22 12.02
C LEU A 40 7.63 -3.97 12.44
N SER A 41 8.30 -4.58 11.49
CA SER A 41 9.60 -5.22 11.72
C SER A 41 10.60 -4.74 10.68
N ALA A 42 11.75 -4.25 11.14
CA ALA A 42 12.84 -3.79 10.28
C ALA A 42 13.45 -4.93 9.43
N THR A 43 13.12 -6.15 9.75
CA THR A 43 13.59 -7.37 9.09
C THR A 43 12.44 -8.32 8.73
N ALA A 44 11.26 -7.79 8.47
CA ALA A 44 10.08 -8.59 8.14
C ALA A 44 10.30 -9.50 6.92
N VAL A 45 10.96 -8.97 5.89
CA VAL A 45 11.18 -9.63 4.59
C VAL A 45 12.53 -10.34 4.56
N ALA A 46 13.60 -9.61 4.86
CA ALA A 46 14.96 -10.15 4.85
C ALA A 46 15.75 -9.65 6.06
N ALA A 47 16.31 -10.57 6.83
CA ALA A 47 17.27 -10.27 7.89
C ALA A 47 18.54 -9.66 7.30
N ALA A 48 19.31 -8.97 8.15
CA ALA A 48 20.56 -8.34 7.74
C ALA A 48 21.53 -9.35 7.11
N GLN A 49 21.95 -9.11 5.87
CA GLN A 49 22.85 -9.99 5.14
C GLN A 49 23.78 -9.20 4.22
N ALA A 50 25.01 -9.74 4.04
CA ALA A 50 26.00 -9.15 3.17
C ALA A 50 25.63 -9.29 1.68
N VAL A 51 25.97 -8.29 0.88
CA VAL A 51 25.74 -8.24 -0.55
C VAL A 51 27.06 -7.96 -1.25
N ALA A 52 27.81 -9.03 -1.59
CA ALA A 52 29.15 -8.93 -2.19
C ALA A 52 29.11 -8.56 -3.69
N ALA A 53 27.98 -8.72 -4.36
CA ALA A 53 27.76 -8.40 -5.77
C ALA A 53 26.27 -8.15 -6.02
N ALA A 54 25.95 -7.67 -7.23
CA ALA A 54 24.56 -7.65 -7.68
C ALA A 54 23.93 -9.04 -7.56
N GLY A 55 22.72 -9.14 -7.01
CA GLY A 55 22.06 -10.43 -6.80
C GLY A 55 20.85 -10.34 -5.92
N ASN A 56 20.25 -11.49 -5.63
CA ASN A 56 19.05 -11.56 -4.81
C ASN A 56 19.41 -11.76 -3.32
N LEU A 57 18.68 -11.06 -2.47
CA LEU A 57 18.67 -11.36 -1.04
C LEU A 57 17.93 -12.69 -0.78
N THR A 58 18.36 -13.39 0.27
CA THR A 58 17.57 -14.48 0.83
C THR A 58 16.37 -13.92 1.58
N ILE A 59 15.18 -14.38 1.24
CA ILE A 59 13.95 -14.02 1.96
C ILE A 59 13.85 -14.91 3.20
N ASN A 60 14.34 -14.38 4.33
CA ASN A 60 14.50 -15.10 5.61
C ASN A 60 14.11 -14.25 6.81
N GLY A 61 13.33 -13.18 6.58
CA GLY A 61 12.89 -12.28 7.64
C GLY A 61 11.78 -12.87 8.51
N ALA A 62 11.29 -12.07 9.47
CA ALA A 62 10.31 -12.52 10.46
C ALA A 62 8.97 -12.96 9.85
N SER A 63 8.60 -12.45 8.67
CA SER A 63 7.38 -12.83 7.94
C SER A 63 7.64 -13.86 6.84
N ALA A 64 8.86 -14.41 6.74
CA ALA A 64 9.25 -15.30 5.67
C ALA A 64 8.98 -16.77 6.02
N THR A 65 8.40 -17.48 5.06
CA THR A 65 8.24 -18.94 5.09
C THR A 65 8.55 -19.48 3.71
N ALA A 66 9.43 -20.46 3.62
CA ALA A 66 9.84 -21.11 2.37
C ALA A 66 10.27 -20.12 1.27
N GLY A 67 10.98 -19.04 1.61
CA GLY A 67 11.48 -18.04 0.66
C GLY A 67 10.44 -17.01 0.19
N VAL A 68 9.29 -16.96 0.82
CA VAL A 68 8.25 -15.94 0.57
C VAL A 68 7.93 -15.22 1.88
N ALA A 69 8.00 -13.91 1.89
CA ALA A 69 7.51 -13.12 3.01
C ALA A 69 6.04 -12.77 2.79
N THR A 70 5.17 -13.14 3.76
CA THR A 70 3.75 -12.80 3.74
C THR A 70 3.47 -11.81 4.85
N LEU A 71 3.16 -10.58 4.49
CA LEU A 71 2.84 -9.52 5.44
C LEU A 71 1.42 -9.72 6.00
N ASP A 72 1.22 -9.34 7.25
CA ASP A 72 -0.07 -9.45 7.97
C ASP A 72 -1.20 -8.73 7.24
N VAL A 73 -0.92 -7.50 6.79
CA VAL A 73 -1.78 -6.67 5.94
C VAL A 73 -0.95 -6.14 4.77
N PRO A 74 -1.57 -5.67 3.67
CA PRO A 74 -0.83 -4.99 2.61
C PRO A 74 -0.15 -3.75 3.16
N ARG A 75 1.18 -3.67 3.08
CA ARG A 75 1.96 -2.54 3.59
C ARG A 75 3.22 -2.30 2.75
N CYS A 76 3.69 -1.06 2.77
CA CYS A 76 4.93 -0.72 2.11
C CYS A 76 6.10 -1.43 2.81
N VAL A 77 7.13 -1.75 2.05
CA VAL A 77 8.38 -2.30 2.57
C VAL A 77 9.37 -1.19 2.88
N SER A 78 10.38 -1.51 3.69
CA SER A 78 11.49 -0.60 3.96
C SER A 78 12.81 -1.29 3.69
N ILE A 79 13.82 -0.51 3.29
CA ILE A 79 15.18 -0.98 3.10
C ILE A 79 16.17 -0.12 3.89
N VAL A 80 17.25 -0.74 4.33
CA VAL A 80 18.36 -0.04 5.00
C VAL A 80 19.65 -0.81 4.81
N SER A 81 20.77 -0.08 4.69
CA SER A 81 22.12 -0.65 4.80
C SER A 81 22.72 -0.35 6.18
N SER A 82 23.64 -1.17 6.64
CA SER A 82 24.43 -0.88 7.83
C SER A 82 25.64 0.04 7.58
N ASN A 83 25.85 0.50 6.34
CA ASN A 83 26.95 1.41 5.97
C ASN A 83 26.40 2.70 5.35
N ALA A 84 26.86 3.84 5.84
CA ALA A 84 26.43 5.17 5.39
C ALA A 84 26.79 5.50 3.94
N GLY A 85 27.78 4.82 3.36
CA GLY A 85 28.23 5.03 1.97
C GLY A 85 27.36 4.34 0.92
N ASP A 86 26.44 3.45 1.31
CA ASP A 86 25.57 2.72 0.38
C ASP A 86 24.36 3.58 0.00
N THR A 87 24.53 4.48 -0.97
CA THR A 87 23.51 5.48 -1.34
C THR A 87 23.07 5.44 -2.80
N THR A 88 23.69 4.59 -3.62
CA THR A 88 23.43 4.51 -5.07
C THR A 88 22.86 3.18 -5.52
N GLN A 89 22.94 2.17 -4.68
CA GLN A 89 22.41 0.85 -4.97
C GLN A 89 20.88 0.85 -4.89
N ILE A 90 20.26 0.03 -5.73
CA ILE A 90 18.81 -0.10 -5.82
C ILE A 90 18.40 -1.50 -5.40
N ALA A 91 17.40 -1.58 -4.51
CA ALA A 91 16.69 -2.81 -4.22
C ALA A 91 15.41 -2.86 -5.07
N THR A 92 15.30 -3.83 -5.96
CA THR A 92 14.06 -4.11 -6.68
C THR A 92 13.29 -5.21 -5.93
N VAL A 93 12.22 -4.81 -5.29
CA VAL A 93 11.31 -5.70 -4.56
C VAL A 93 10.25 -6.22 -5.54
N THR A 94 10.01 -7.52 -5.53
CA THR A 94 8.99 -8.18 -6.38
C THR A 94 8.08 -9.01 -5.50
N GLY A 95 6.79 -8.96 -5.77
CA GLY A 95 5.80 -9.69 -5.00
C GLY A 95 4.39 -9.54 -5.56
N THR A 96 3.40 -9.57 -4.69
CA THR A 96 2.01 -9.37 -5.07
C THR A 96 1.33 -8.35 -4.16
N ASP A 97 0.31 -7.72 -4.69
CA ASP A 97 -0.61 -6.89 -3.92
C ASP A 97 -1.63 -7.74 -3.13
N THR A 98 -2.62 -7.08 -2.51
CA THR A 98 -3.69 -7.71 -1.73
C THR A 98 -4.60 -8.64 -2.56
N TYR A 99 -4.64 -8.47 -3.87
CA TYR A 99 -5.46 -9.27 -4.80
C TYR A 99 -4.65 -10.36 -5.52
N GLY A 100 -3.38 -10.52 -5.17
CA GLY A 100 -2.48 -11.47 -5.80
C GLY A 100 -1.93 -11.01 -7.15
N ILE A 101 -2.14 -9.74 -7.52
CA ILE A 101 -1.61 -9.19 -8.77
C ILE A 101 -0.11 -8.95 -8.60
N PRO A 102 0.74 -9.44 -9.53
CA PRO A 102 2.17 -9.20 -9.49
C PRO A 102 2.51 -7.71 -9.49
N MET A 103 3.50 -7.33 -8.71
CA MET A 103 3.99 -5.96 -8.63
C MET A 103 5.47 -5.92 -8.29
N SER A 104 6.12 -4.84 -8.67
CA SER A 104 7.53 -4.59 -8.33
C SER A 104 7.78 -3.12 -8.04
N GLU A 105 8.79 -2.85 -7.20
CA GLU A 105 9.20 -1.52 -6.80
C GLU A 105 10.71 -1.43 -6.70
N ALA A 106 11.27 -0.33 -7.21
CA ALA A 106 12.69 -0.01 -7.14
C ALA A 106 12.92 1.06 -6.07
N ILE A 107 13.64 0.71 -5.02
CA ILE A 107 13.95 1.59 -3.90
C ILE A 107 15.46 1.79 -3.82
N THR A 108 15.92 3.06 -3.81
CA THR A 108 17.33 3.39 -3.68
C THR A 108 17.74 3.44 -2.21
N PHE A 109 18.85 2.79 -1.86
CA PHE A 109 19.41 2.88 -0.51
C PHE A 109 19.84 4.31 -0.16
N ASN A 110 19.74 4.66 1.11
CA ASN A 110 20.24 5.91 1.67
C ASN A 110 21.11 5.64 2.91
N GLY A 111 22.09 4.77 2.73
CA GLY A 111 23.02 4.37 3.78
C GLY A 111 22.29 3.77 4.98
N VAL A 112 22.60 4.29 6.16
CA VAL A 112 22.00 3.87 7.43
C VAL A 112 20.62 4.47 7.70
N THR A 113 20.13 5.32 6.81
CA THR A 113 18.77 5.86 6.92
C THR A 113 17.80 4.91 6.25
N THR A 114 16.79 4.48 6.99
CA THR A 114 15.72 3.62 6.45
C THR A 114 14.95 4.37 5.37
N VAL A 115 14.80 3.75 4.21
CA VAL A 115 13.97 4.24 3.10
C VAL A 115 12.72 3.39 3.02
N SER A 116 11.58 4.04 3.01
CA SER A 116 10.27 3.40 2.81
C SER A 116 9.92 3.38 1.33
N GLY A 117 9.40 2.25 0.86
CA GLY A 117 8.77 2.16 -0.45
C GLY A 117 7.39 2.83 -0.46
N GLN A 118 6.82 2.92 -1.63
CA GLN A 118 5.53 3.56 -1.91
C GLN A 118 4.43 2.56 -2.25
N LYS A 119 4.80 1.33 -2.68
CA LYS A 119 3.85 0.28 -3.03
C LYS A 119 3.60 -0.67 -1.87
N ALA A 120 2.33 -1.01 -1.67
CA ALA A 120 1.91 -1.88 -0.57
C ALA A 120 1.84 -3.35 -1.00
N PHE A 121 2.83 -4.13 -0.58
CA PHE A 121 2.93 -5.57 -0.83
C PHE A 121 2.10 -6.36 0.16
N LYS A 122 1.44 -7.42 -0.31
CA LYS A 122 0.88 -8.49 0.52
C LYS A 122 1.87 -9.64 0.65
N THR A 123 2.56 -9.98 -0.44
CA THR A 123 3.66 -10.95 -0.42
C THR A 123 4.90 -10.36 -1.07
N VAL A 124 6.08 -10.76 -0.62
CA VAL A 124 7.36 -10.47 -1.27
C VAL A 124 8.04 -11.80 -1.58
N THR A 125 8.37 -12.01 -2.86
CA THR A 125 8.96 -13.25 -3.37
C THR A 125 10.42 -13.07 -3.76
N ARG A 126 10.86 -11.83 -4.00
CA ARG A 126 12.22 -11.52 -4.40
C ARG A 126 12.61 -10.09 -4.01
N VAL A 127 13.87 -9.93 -3.62
CA VAL A 127 14.53 -8.63 -3.51
C VAL A 127 15.86 -8.73 -4.23
N ALA A 128 15.99 -8.03 -5.36
CA ALA A 128 17.23 -8.00 -6.15
C ALA A 128 17.98 -6.69 -5.88
N ILE A 129 19.26 -6.79 -5.56
CA ILE A 129 20.13 -5.64 -5.32
C ILE A 129 21.00 -5.39 -6.57
N SER A 130 21.09 -4.14 -7.01
CA SER A 130 21.72 -3.75 -8.29
C SER A 130 23.25 -3.85 -8.30
N ALA A 131 23.90 -3.74 -7.13
CA ALA A 131 25.35 -3.80 -6.99
C ALA A 131 25.75 -4.20 -5.57
N ALA A 132 27.04 -4.49 -5.35
CA ALA A 132 27.57 -4.75 -4.01
C ALA A 132 27.25 -3.61 -3.04
N LEU A 133 26.99 -3.97 -1.79
CA LEU A 133 26.92 -3.08 -0.65
C LEU A 133 28.16 -3.25 0.21
N THR A 134 28.61 -2.18 0.84
CA THR A 134 29.66 -2.22 1.84
C THR A 134 29.13 -2.73 3.18
N GLY A 135 27.87 -2.37 3.49
CA GLY A 135 27.16 -2.85 4.67
C GLY A 135 26.26 -4.05 4.39
N ASN A 136 25.55 -4.46 5.42
CA ASN A 136 24.52 -5.50 5.32
C ASN A 136 23.18 -4.84 4.93
N ALA A 137 22.47 -5.43 3.98
CA ALA A 137 21.11 -5.04 3.64
C ALA A 137 20.09 -5.69 4.56
N SER A 138 19.12 -4.94 5.01
CA SER A 138 17.90 -5.43 5.66
C SER A 138 16.66 -4.92 4.91
N VAL A 139 15.62 -5.76 4.86
CA VAL A 139 14.34 -5.39 4.27
C VAL A 139 13.22 -5.67 5.25
N GLY A 140 12.51 -4.63 5.61
CA GLY A 140 11.47 -4.65 6.61
C GLY A 140 10.08 -4.29 6.09
N SER A 141 9.16 -4.10 7.01
CA SER A 141 7.83 -3.55 6.78
C SER A 141 7.69 -2.16 7.37
N THR A 142 6.70 -1.39 6.92
CA THR A 142 6.38 -0.06 7.43
C THR A 142 4.97 -0.02 8.00
N ASP A 143 4.56 1.12 8.57
CA ASP A 143 3.19 1.39 8.99
C ASP A 143 2.38 2.19 7.94
N ALA A 144 2.84 2.17 6.68
CA ALA A 144 2.08 2.64 5.53
C ALA A 144 1.33 1.44 4.92
N PHE A 145 0.00 1.50 4.93
CA PHE A 145 -0.89 0.41 4.52
C PHE A 145 -1.53 0.71 3.17
N GLY A 146 -1.61 -0.30 2.30
CA GLY A 146 -2.27 -0.20 1.02
C GLY A 146 -3.78 -0.09 1.15
N LEU A 147 -4.39 0.73 0.32
CA LEU A 147 -5.83 0.87 0.25
C LEU A 147 -6.46 -0.31 -0.51
N PRO A 148 -7.67 -0.75 -0.13
CA PRO A 148 -8.35 -1.85 -0.82
C PRO A 148 -8.87 -1.44 -2.19
N ILE A 149 -9.16 -0.17 -2.37
CA ILE A 149 -9.66 0.42 -3.62
C ILE A 149 -8.94 1.73 -3.88
N ARG A 150 -8.98 2.17 -5.12
CA ARG A 150 -8.35 3.40 -5.55
C ARG A 150 -8.95 4.62 -4.85
N ALA A 151 -8.09 5.44 -4.29
CA ALA A 151 -8.44 6.73 -3.73
C ALA A 151 -7.47 7.80 -4.26
N ASN A 152 -7.98 8.72 -5.06
CA ASN A 152 -7.18 9.78 -5.70
C ASN A 152 -7.14 11.08 -4.89
N THR A 153 -7.85 11.15 -3.78
CA THR A 153 -7.81 12.30 -2.89
C THR A 153 -8.16 11.94 -1.46
N ARG A 154 -7.52 12.61 -0.50
CA ARG A 154 -7.79 12.47 0.94
C ARG A 154 -9.24 12.78 1.31
N ASN A 155 -9.90 13.65 0.55
CA ASN A 155 -11.28 14.08 0.82
C ASN A 155 -12.30 12.93 0.73
N TYR A 156 -11.95 11.85 0.04
CA TYR A 156 -12.81 10.67 -0.09
C TYR A 156 -12.45 9.54 0.87
N VAL A 157 -11.57 9.82 1.83
CA VAL A 157 -11.13 8.82 2.80
C VAL A 157 -11.32 9.37 4.20
N LEU A 158 -12.28 8.83 4.94
CA LEU A 158 -12.42 9.08 6.36
C LEU A 158 -11.61 8.04 7.12
N THR A 159 -10.88 8.45 8.16
CA THR A 159 -9.99 7.56 8.90
C THR A 159 -10.27 7.59 10.39
N ALA A 160 -10.30 6.40 11.00
CA ALA A 160 -10.21 6.26 12.44
C ALA A 160 -8.99 5.40 12.81
N TRP A 161 -8.28 5.81 13.83
CA TRP A 161 -7.15 5.11 14.39
C TRP A 161 -7.34 4.90 15.88
N ASN A 162 -7.23 3.65 16.33
CA ASN A 162 -7.43 3.26 17.72
C ASN A 162 -8.76 3.76 18.33
N GLY A 163 -9.83 3.70 17.54
CA GLY A 163 -11.18 4.07 17.95
C GLY A 163 -11.53 5.56 17.87
N ALA A 164 -10.60 6.42 17.44
CA ALA A 164 -10.84 7.85 17.29
C ALA A 164 -10.70 8.29 15.83
N PHE A 165 -11.59 9.17 15.36
CA PHE A 165 -11.39 9.82 14.07
C PHE A 165 -10.13 10.67 14.07
N VAL A 166 -9.34 10.53 13.03
CA VAL A 166 -8.04 11.22 12.90
C VAL A 166 -7.93 11.94 11.57
N THR A 167 -7.37 13.14 11.62
CA THR A 167 -6.97 13.91 10.44
C THR A 167 -5.46 13.86 10.21
N THR A 168 -4.73 13.37 11.21
CA THR A 168 -3.27 13.12 11.18
C THR A 168 -2.98 11.78 10.52
N GLY A 169 -1.74 11.56 10.15
CA GLY A 169 -1.36 10.46 9.28
C GLY A 169 -1.20 10.95 7.84
N THR A 170 -0.44 10.23 7.04
CA THR A 170 -0.13 10.64 5.67
C THR A 170 -0.91 9.78 4.68
N PHE A 171 -1.75 10.41 3.89
CA PHE A 171 -2.43 9.80 2.76
C PHE A 171 -1.61 10.05 1.50
N THR A 172 -1.27 8.98 0.80
CA THR A 172 -0.68 9.03 -0.55
C THR A 172 -1.76 8.60 -1.54
N ALA A 173 -2.05 9.48 -2.49
CA ALA A 173 -3.05 9.22 -3.51
C ALA A 173 -2.66 8.06 -4.42
N ALA A 174 -3.65 7.45 -5.03
CA ALA A 174 -3.46 6.44 -6.06
C ALA A 174 -2.69 7.02 -7.26
N ASP A 175 -1.71 6.27 -7.76
CA ASP A 175 -1.01 6.60 -8.99
C ASP A 175 -1.75 6.00 -10.19
N ALA A 176 -2.18 6.85 -11.11
CA ALA A 176 -2.90 6.46 -12.33
C ALA A 176 -1.98 6.37 -13.56
N THR A 177 -0.66 6.45 -13.37
CA THR A 177 0.32 6.34 -14.47
C THR A 177 0.18 5.00 -15.19
N THR A 178 0.03 5.04 -16.49
CA THR A 178 -0.17 3.86 -17.34
C THR A 178 0.87 3.82 -18.47
N PRO A 179 1.65 2.74 -18.57
CA PRO A 179 1.74 1.59 -17.67
C PRO A 179 2.36 1.98 -16.32
N ALA A 180 1.94 1.31 -15.24
CA ALA A 180 2.66 1.39 -13.98
C ALA A 180 4.07 0.80 -14.15
N THR A 181 5.05 1.29 -13.40
CA THR A 181 6.45 0.88 -13.46
C THR A 181 7.00 0.60 -12.06
N THR A 182 8.24 0.16 -11.96
CA THR A 182 8.90 -0.04 -10.66
C THR A 182 9.12 1.25 -9.86
N THR A 183 8.93 2.42 -10.47
CA THR A 183 9.15 3.74 -9.87
C THR A 183 7.87 4.56 -9.71
N THR A 184 6.71 4.04 -10.13
CA THR A 184 5.40 4.64 -9.84
C THR A 184 4.95 4.28 -8.44
N ASP A 185 4.06 5.09 -7.86
CA ASP A 185 3.46 4.84 -6.57
C ASP A 185 2.41 3.71 -6.62
N ASP A 186 1.76 3.39 -5.50
CA ASP A 186 0.70 2.38 -5.45
C ASP A 186 -0.53 2.83 -6.26
N VAL A 187 -1.03 1.94 -7.10
CA VAL A 187 -2.17 2.22 -8.01
C VAL A 187 -3.49 2.43 -7.29
N ARG A 188 -3.58 2.10 -6.00
CA ARG A 188 -4.75 2.36 -5.15
C ARG A 188 -4.50 3.42 -4.10
N GLY A 189 -3.23 3.74 -3.85
CA GLY A 189 -2.78 4.64 -2.81
C GLY A 189 -2.51 3.95 -1.48
N THR A 190 -1.88 4.68 -0.57
CA THR A 190 -1.48 4.19 0.75
C THR A 190 -1.86 5.16 1.85
N TYR A 191 -1.90 4.64 3.08
CA TYR A 191 -2.12 5.45 4.28
C TYR A 191 -1.12 5.09 5.37
N LEU A 192 -0.27 6.05 5.74
CA LEU A 192 0.63 5.95 6.88
C LEU A 192 -0.12 6.42 8.13
N VAL A 193 -0.24 5.55 9.12
CA VAL A 193 -0.93 5.87 10.39
C VAL A 193 -0.15 6.90 11.21
N PRO A 194 -0.86 7.66 12.08
CA PRO A 194 -0.24 8.77 12.80
C PRO A 194 0.80 8.36 13.85
N ASP A 195 0.72 7.14 14.37
CA ASP A 195 1.67 6.57 15.30
C ASP A 195 1.80 5.05 15.09
N ALA A 196 2.80 4.43 15.68
CA ALA A 196 3.16 3.04 15.42
C ALA A 196 2.02 2.04 15.70
N ALA A 197 1.82 1.11 14.76
CA ALA A 197 1.01 -0.08 14.95
C ALA A 197 1.63 -1.00 16.00
N ASN A 198 0.79 -1.72 16.74
CA ASN A 198 1.26 -2.55 17.87
C ASN A 198 0.52 -3.89 18.01
N GLY A 199 -0.23 -4.30 17.00
CA GLY A 199 -1.03 -5.54 17.03
C GLY A 199 -2.37 -5.40 17.78
N THR A 200 -2.68 -4.23 18.35
CA THR A 200 -3.95 -3.99 19.06
C THR A 200 -4.68 -2.75 18.56
N LYS A 201 -3.96 -1.76 18.05
CA LYS A 201 -4.55 -0.57 17.45
C LYS A 201 -5.24 -0.91 16.13
N ARG A 202 -6.45 -0.41 15.97
CA ARG A 202 -7.30 -0.66 14.81
C ARG A 202 -7.26 0.53 13.86
N LEU A 203 -7.03 0.27 12.59
CA LEU A 203 -7.25 1.23 11.51
C LEU A 203 -8.57 0.92 10.84
N THR A 204 -9.47 1.89 10.80
CA THR A 204 -10.70 1.81 10.02
C THR A 204 -10.70 2.94 9.00
N LEU A 205 -10.83 2.59 7.73
CA LEU A 205 -10.96 3.52 6.62
C LEU A 205 -12.33 3.37 5.99
N TRP A 206 -13.01 4.49 5.77
CA TRP A 206 -14.20 4.58 4.94
C TRP A 206 -13.81 5.27 3.66
N VAL A 207 -13.77 4.51 2.56
CA VAL A 207 -13.39 5.03 1.25
C VAL A 207 -14.66 5.23 0.43
N PHE A 208 -14.94 6.47 0.08
CA PHE A 208 -16.06 6.85 -0.76
C PHE A 208 -15.70 6.61 -2.22
N VAL A 209 -16.47 5.77 -2.89
CA VAL A 209 -16.26 5.49 -4.31
C VAL A 209 -17.01 6.53 -5.13
N LEU A 210 -16.27 7.33 -5.86
CA LEU A 210 -16.86 8.21 -6.88
C LEU A 210 -16.99 7.49 -8.21
N ASP A 211 -18.07 7.77 -8.89
CA ASP A 211 -18.37 7.20 -10.21
C ASP A 211 -17.90 8.10 -11.36
N ASP A 212 -16.97 8.99 -11.08
CA ASP A 212 -16.51 10.02 -12.00
C ASP A 212 -15.30 9.62 -12.85
N ASP A 213 -14.68 8.50 -12.53
CA ASP A 213 -13.46 8.06 -13.21
C ASP A 213 -13.64 6.69 -13.88
N THR A 214 -14.09 6.76 -15.10
CA THR A 214 -14.33 5.58 -15.94
C THR A 214 -13.05 5.02 -16.57
N GLN A 215 -11.93 5.74 -16.50
CA GLN A 215 -10.71 5.35 -17.21
C GLN A 215 -9.85 4.40 -16.38
N VAL A 216 -9.81 4.57 -15.06
CA VAL A 216 -8.93 3.82 -14.17
C VAL A 216 -9.69 2.74 -13.40
N GLY A 217 -10.98 2.96 -13.12
CA GLY A 217 -11.82 2.00 -12.40
C GLY A 217 -11.53 1.91 -10.90
N LEU A 218 -12.23 0.99 -10.24
CA LEU A 218 -12.24 0.84 -8.78
C LEU A 218 -10.88 0.41 -8.19
N TYR A 219 -10.15 -0.44 -8.91
CA TYR A 219 -8.91 -1.04 -8.43
C TYR A 219 -7.64 -0.38 -8.95
N GLY A 220 -7.78 0.72 -9.68
CA GLY A 220 -6.66 1.43 -10.28
C GLY A 220 -6.20 0.81 -11.60
N VAL A 221 -5.07 1.31 -12.11
CA VAL A 221 -4.38 0.72 -13.27
C VAL A 221 -3.76 -0.64 -12.89
N THR A 222 -3.35 -1.42 -13.89
CA THR A 222 -2.64 -2.68 -13.63
C THR A 222 -1.30 -2.38 -12.93
N GLN A 223 -1.01 -3.10 -11.86
CA GLN A 223 0.29 -3.06 -11.18
C GLN A 223 1.42 -3.50 -12.12
N ALA A 224 2.65 -3.03 -11.87
CA ALA A 224 3.87 -3.41 -12.60
C ALA A 224 4.91 -3.98 -11.65
#